data_94fe4b325ce71f0e39d2c1058ed40c0f
#
_entry.id   94fe4b325ce71f0e39d2c1058ed40c0f
#
_cell.length_a   1.000
_cell.length_b   1.000
_cell.length_c   1.000
_cell.angle_alpha   90.00
_cell.angle_beta   90.00
_cell.angle_gamma   90.00
#
_symmetry.space_group_name_H-M   'P 1'
#
loop_
_entity.id
_entity.type
_entity.pdbx_description
1 polymer ?
#
loop_
_entity_poly.entity_id
_entity_poly.type
_entity_poly.pdbx_seq_one_letter_code
_entity_poly.pdbx_strand_id
1 'polypeptide(L)'
;MYKYILHVEAFNSEKKKSGVLIKNITDGTIHAHWKGAAEMISRMCSHYYDLEGNVKPLDQSDKEECDRVIEGMAASSLRCIAFAHKQVPKAEQKDNEHMHGNVPDNSFILLGFVGLKDPCRPGVKKAVEDCQNAGVSIKMITGDNVFTAKAIATECGILHPNQEVDEGAVIEGEEFRNLTDEVRMERVEKIRVMARSSPFDKLLMVQCLRKKGHVVAVTSDSRR
;
A
#
# COMPACT_ATOMS: atom_id res chain seq x y z
N MET A 1 12.15 -7.31 -29.37
CA MET A 1 11.43 -6.03 -29.34
C MET A 1 12.23 -5.06 -28.46
N TYR A 2 12.88 -4.05 -29.07
CA TYR A 2 13.66 -3.08 -28.33
C TYR A 2 12.76 -1.91 -27.92
N LYS A 3 12.89 -1.44 -26.66
CA LYS A 3 12.14 -0.30 -26.13
C LYS A 3 13.11 0.70 -25.52
N TYR A 4 12.91 2.00 -25.75
CA TYR A 4 13.62 3.04 -25.02
C TYR A 4 12.83 3.49 -23.81
N ILE A 5 13.49 3.57 -22.66
CA ILE A 5 12.94 4.20 -21.48
C ILE A 5 13.13 5.71 -21.64
N LEU A 6 12.01 6.43 -21.70
CA LEU A 6 12.01 7.89 -21.80
C LEU A 6 12.07 8.54 -20.41
N HIS A 7 11.31 7.97 -19.44
CA HIS A 7 11.27 8.48 -18.08
C HIS A 7 10.91 7.35 -17.10
N VAL A 8 11.43 7.47 -15.87
CA VAL A 8 11.12 6.56 -14.76
C VAL A 8 10.68 7.39 -13.56
N GLU A 9 9.46 7.18 -13.10
CA GLU A 9 9.00 7.66 -11.81
C GLU A 9 9.25 6.55 -10.78
N ALA A 10 10.28 6.73 -9.96
CA ALA A 10 10.65 5.77 -8.93
C ALA A 10 9.53 5.59 -7.92
N PHE A 11 9.55 4.45 -7.21
CA PHE A 11 8.55 4.20 -6.16
C PHE A 11 8.60 5.31 -5.09
N ASN A 12 7.43 5.88 -4.82
CA ASN A 12 7.22 6.86 -3.78
C ASN A 12 6.33 6.25 -2.70
N SER A 13 6.79 6.28 -1.45
CA SER A 13 6.08 5.68 -0.30
C SER A 13 4.78 6.41 0.06
N GLU A 14 4.63 7.68 -0.30
CA GLU A 14 3.40 8.46 -0.10
C GLU A 14 2.39 8.13 -1.19
N LYS A 15 2.83 8.16 -2.47
CA LYS A 15 2.00 7.83 -3.64
C LYS A 15 1.76 6.31 -3.78
N LYS A 16 2.59 5.46 -3.16
CA LYS A 16 2.55 3.98 -3.19
C LYS A 16 2.51 3.38 -4.59
N LYS A 17 3.10 4.06 -5.55
CA LYS A 17 3.17 3.65 -6.96
C LYS A 17 4.51 4.02 -7.58
N SER A 18 4.85 3.35 -8.68
CA SER A 18 5.97 3.68 -9.57
C SER A 18 5.53 3.55 -11.02
N GLY A 19 6.10 4.37 -11.89
CA GLY A 19 5.72 4.42 -13.29
C GLY A 19 6.92 4.46 -14.23
N VAL A 20 6.70 4.07 -15.48
CA VAL A 20 7.69 4.17 -16.54
C VAL A 20 7.05 4.61 -17.84
N LEU A 21 7.71 5.49 -18.55
CA LEU A 21 7.37 5.90 -19.89
C LEU A 21 8.36 5.27 -20.87
N ILE A 22 7.83 4.52 -21.83
CA ILE A 22 8.65 3.79 -22.80
C ILE A 22 8.24 4.11 -24.23
N LYS A 23 9.19 4.18 -25.14
CA LYS A 23 8.97 4.31 -26.56
C LYS A 23 9.24 2.99 -27.26
N ASN A 24 8.30 2.52 -28.03
CA ASN A 24 8.48 1.38 -28.93
C ASN A 24 9.25 1.85 -30.17
N ILE A 25 10.36 1.20 -30.47
CA ILE A 25 11.23 1.58 -31.61
C ILE A 25 10.59 1.21 -32.93
N THR A 26 9.80 0.13 -32.95
CA THR A 26 9.26 -0.44 -34.19
C THR A 26 8.21 0.47 -34.83
N ASP A 27 7.35 1.09 -34.03
CA ASP A 27 6.21 1.89 -34.49
C ASP A 27 6.19 3.33 -33.95
N GLY A 28 7.19 3.67 -33.11
CA GLY A 28 7.34 5.00 -32.50
C GLY A 28 6.29 5.33 -31.44
N THR A 29 5.43 4.40 -31.06
CA THR A 29 4.41 4.63 -30.04
C THR A 29 5.03 4.81 -28.64
N ILE A 30 4.39 5.65 -27.83
CA ILE A 30 4.79 5.87 -26.42
C ILE A 30 3.76 5.22 -25.51
N HIS A 31 4.26 4.51 -24.50
CA HIS A 31 3.44 3.79 -23.54
C HIS A 31 3.83 4.15 -22.12
N ALA A 32 2.85 4.44 -21.31
CA ALA A 32 2.99 4.62 -19.86
C ALA A 32 2.54 3.34 -19.14
N HIS A 33 3.34 2.90 -18.18
CA HIS A 33 3.01 1.76 -17.33
C HIS A 33 3.14 2.18 -15.88
N TRP A 34 2.15 1.83 -15.07
CA TRP A 34 2.18 2.00 -13.64
C TRP A 34 2.03 0.67 -12.92
N LYS A 35 2.70 0.57 -11.77
CA LYS A 35 2.49 -0.50 -10.78
C LYS A 35 2.50 0.09 -9.38
N GLY A 36 1.74 -0.50 -8.47
CA GLY A 36 1.70 -0.05 -7.09
C GLY A 36 0.60 -0.69 -6.29
N ALA A 37 0.29 -0.11 -5.14
CA ALA A 37 -0.80 -0.56 -4.30
C ALA A 37 -2.09 -0.63 -5.11
N ALA A 38 -2.79 -1.76 -5.01
CA ALA A 38 -3.87 -2.11 -5.93
C ALA A 38 -4.98 -1.06 -5.97
N GLU A 39 -5.38 -0.52 -4.82
CA GLU A 39 -6.38 0.52 -4.69
C GLU A 39 -5.94 1.87 -5.29
N MET A 40 -4.63 2.16 -5.30
CA MET A 40 -4.11 3.39 -5.91
C MET A 40 -4.11 3.29 -7.42
N ILE A 41 -3.71 2.15 -7.96
CA ILE A 41 -3.67 1.90 -9.40
C ILE A 41 -5.08 1.74 -9.98
N SER A 42 -5.99 1.02 -9.29
CA SER A 42 -7.37 0.85 -9.71
C SER A 42 -8.08 2.19 -9.92
N ARG A 43 -7.88 3.17 -9.02
CA ARG A 43 -8.46 4.52 -9.13
C ARG A 43 -8.01 5.30 -10.36
N MET A 44 -6.81 5.01 -10.89
CA MET A 44 -6.27 5.64 -12.10
C MET A 44 -6.87 5.04 -13.39
N CYS A 45 -7.54 3.88 -13.29
CA CYS A 45 -8.04 3.12 -14.42
C CYS A 45 -9.48 3.52 -14.76
N SER A 46 -9.75 3.67 -16.07
CA SER A 46 -11.08 3.89 -16.63
C SER A 46 -11.55 2.72 -17.50
N HIS A 47 -10.64 1.79 -17.80
CA HIS A 47 -10.90 0.62 -18.64
C HIS A 47 -10.14 -0.59 -18.10
N TYR A 48 -10.51 -1.78 -18.59
CA TYR A 48 -9.80 -3.04 -18.34
C TYR A 48 -9.82 -3.91 -19.61
N TYR A 49 -9.00 -4.96 -19.66
CA TYR A 49 -9.06 -5.98 -20.71
C TYR A 49 -9.95 -7.13 -20.25
N ASP A 50 -10.90 -7.52 -21.11
CA ASP A 50 -11.64 -8.78 -20.94
C ASP A 50 -10.77 -10.00 -21.28
N LEU A 51 -11.32 -11.21 -21.11
CA LEU A 51 -10.59 -12.46 -21.37
C LEU A 51 -10.21 -12.65 -22.85
N GLU A 52 -10.92 -12.00 -23.74
CA GLU A 52 -10.67 -11.98 -25.20
C GLU A 52 -9.64 -10.91 -25.58
N GLY A 53 -9.22 -10.05 -24.66
CA GLY A 53 -8.28 -8.97 -24.89
C GLY A 53 -8.91 -7.68 -25.42
N ASN A 54 -10.24 -7.55 -25.37
CA ASN A 54 -10.91 -6.31 -25.74
C ASN A 54 -10.90 -5.31 -24.58
N VAL A 55 -10.78 -4.03 -24.93
CA VAL A 55 -10.84 -2.94 -23.93
C VAL A 55 -12.31 -2.66 -23.59
N LYS A 56 -12.66 -2.77 -22.32
CA LYS A 56 -13.98 -2.47 -21.76
C LYS A 56 -13.91 -1.29 -20.81
N PRO A 57 -14.93 -0.44 -20.70
CA PRO A 57 -15.00 0.58 -19.67
C PRO A 57 -15.10 -0.08 -18.29
N LEU A 58 -14.39 0.47 -17.32
CA LEU A 58 -14.44 0.05 -15.92
C LEU A 58 -15.53 0.87 -15.23
N ASP A 59 -16.72 0.31 -15.14
CA ASP A 59 -17.87 0.98 -14.52
C ASP A 59 -17.83 0.90 -12.98
N GLN A 60 -18.86 1.39 -12.31
CA GLN A 60 -18.91 1.41 -10.85
C GLN A 60 -19.02 -0.02 -10.27
N SER A 61 -19.77 -0.90 -10.92
CA SER A 61 -19.93 -2.31 -10.49
C SER A 61 -18.60 -3.06 -10.61
N ASP A 62 -17.85 -2.83 -11.71
CA ASP A 62 -16.53 -3.42 -11.92
C ASP A 62 -15.54 -2.94 -10.86
N LYS A 63 -15.60 -1.66 -10.46
CA LYS A 63 -14.75 -1.10 -9.40
C LYS A 63 -15.05 -1.74 -8.04
N GLU A 64 -16.31 -1.94 -7.72
CA GLU A 64 -16.72 -2.63 -6.50
C GLU A 64 -16.28 -4.10 -6.49
N GLU A 65 -16.26 -4.77 -7.66
CA GLU A 65 -15.70 -6.11 -7.78
C GLU A 65 -14.19 -6.11 -7.58
N CYS A 66 -13.47 -5.15 -8.16
CA CYS A 66 -12.04 -4.95 -7.93
C CYS A 66 -11.74 -4.78 -6.43
N ASP A 67 -12.51 -3.95 -5.73
CA ASP A 67 -12.33 -3.71 -4.30
C ASP A 67 -12.56 -4.99 -3.50
N ARG A 68 -13.60 -5.79 -3.81
CA ARG A 68 -13.85 -7.10 -3.20
C ARG A 68 -12.68 -8.07 -3.42
N VAL A 69 -12.12 -8.12 -4.62
CA VAL A 69 -10.94 -8.95 -4.94
C VAL A 69 -9.73 -8.50 -4.13
N ILE A 70 -9.48 -7.19 -4.04
CA ILE A 70 -8.37 -6.62 -3.27
C ILE A 70 -8.52 -6.96 -1.78
N GLU A 71 -9.72 -6.81 -1.23
CA GLU A 71 -10.02 -7.14 0.17
C GLU A 71 -9.86 -8.64 0.45
N GLY A 72 -10.33 -9.51 -0.44
CA GLY A 72 -10.18 -10.96 -0.33
C GLY A 72 -8.72 -11.40 -0.34
N MET A 73 -7.90 -10.83 -1.24
CA MET A 73 -6.46 -11.07 -1.25
C MET A 73 -5.80 -10.58 0.05
N ALA A 74 -6.16 -9.38 0.50
CA ALA A 74 -5.62 -8.80 1.73
C ALA A 74 -6.01 -9.59 2.97
N ALA A 75 -7.24 -10.10 3.06
CA ALA A 75 -7.69 -10.99 4.13
C ALA A 75 -6.91 -12.31 4.17
N SER A 76 -6.36 -12.73 3.03
CA SER A 76 -5.45 -13.90 2.91
C SER A 76 -3.98 -13.54 3.18
N SER A 77 -3.69 -12.42 3.82
CA SER A 77 -2.34 -11.90 4.08
C SER A 77 -1.51 -11.66 2.81
N LEU A 78 -2.17 -11.41 1.67
CA LEU A 78 -1.49 -11.10 0.43
C LEU A 78 -1.35 -9.58 0.28
N ARG A 79 -0.14 -9.14 -0.07
CA ARG A 79 0.11 -7.77 -0.52
C ARG A 79 -0.34 -7.65 -1.97
N CYS A 80 -1.42 -6.92 -2.21
CA CYS A 80 -2.00 -6.77 -3.54
C CYS A 80 -1.33 -5.64 -4.32
N ILE A 81 -0.76 -5.98 -5.48
CA ILE A 81 -0.18 -5.03 -6.44
C ILE A 81 -0.98 -5.09 -7.73
N ALA A 82 -1.34 -3.92 -8.27
CA ALA A 82 -1.97 -3.80 -9.57
C ALA A 82 -1.00 -3.22 -10.61
N PHE A 83 -1.31 -3.50 -11.87
CA PHE A 83 -0.62 -3.02 -13.04
C PHE A 83 -1.59 -2.33 -13.97
N ALA A 84 -1.18 -1.19 -14.50
CA ALA A 84 -1.96 -0.41 -15.47
C ALA A 84 -1.10 0.03 -16.64
N HIS A 85 -1.72 0.19 -17.78
CA HIS A 85 -1.10 0.56 -19.05
C HIS A 85 -1.93 1.63 -19.77
N LYS A 86 -1.24 2.55 -20.46
CA LYS A 86 -1.86 3.52 -21.36
C LYS A 86 -0.93 3.75 -22.55
N GLN A 87 -1.48 3.73 -23.76
CA GLN A 87 -0.77 4.31 -24.91
C GLN A 87 -1.00 5.82 -24.91
N VAL A 88 0.09 6.59 -24.93
CA VAL A 88 0.02 8.05 -24.89
C VAL A 88 -0.36 8.58 -26.28
N PRO A 89 -1.49 9.31 -26.42
CA PRO A 89 -1.95 9.85 -27.69
C PRO A 89 -0.94 10.80 -28.31
N LYS A 90 -0.84 10.82 -29.65
CA LYS A 90 0.09 11.72 -30.37
C LYS A 90 -0.16 13.21 -30.07
N ALA A 91 -1.39 13.58 -29.77
CA ALA A 91 -1.73 14.95 -29.37
C ALA A 91 -1.06 15.35 -28.03
N GLU A 92 -1.03 14.44 -27.08
CA GLU A 92 -0.35 14.64 -25.77
C GLU A 92 1.18 14.62 -25.89
N GLN A 93 1.72 14.14 -27.03
CA GLN A 93 3.17 14.09 -27.28
C GLN A 93 3.72 15.42 -27.80
N LYS A 94 2.92 16.28 -28.45
CA LYS A 94 3.37 17.56 -29.05
C LYS A 94 3.61 18.67 -28.04
N ASP A 95 2.91 18.66 -26.91
CA ASP A 95 3.16 19.60 -25.80
C ASP A 95 4.41 19.23 -24.99
N ASN A 96 5.11 18.18 -25.39
CA ASN A 96 6.09 17.44 -24.61
C ASN A 96 7.51 17.45 -25.20
N GLU A 97 7.90 18.42 -26.02
CA GLU A 97 9.33 18.75 -26.17
C GLU A 97 9.96 19.14 -24.81
N HIS A 98 9.13 19.34 -23.79
CA HIS A 98 9.48 19.54 -22.38
C HIS A 98 8.96 18.41 -21.46
N MET A 99 8.69 17.19 -21.98
CA MET A 99 8.40 16.01 -21.14
C MET A 99 9.61 15.55 -20.32
N HIS A 100 10.30 16.49 -19.73
CA HIS A 100 11.17 16.21 -18.62
C HIS A 100 10.30 16.18 -17.33
N GLY A 101 9.64 15.05 -17.08
CA GLY A 101 9.34 14.81 -15.70
C GLY A 101 8.07 14.13 -15.24
N ASN A 102 7.01 13.87 -16.02
CA ASN A 102 5.84 13.21 -15.42
C ASN A 102 5.26 12.11 -16.32
N VAL A 103 5.11 10.91 -15.75
CA VAL A 103 4.30 9.85 -16.35
C VAL A 103 2.83 10.22 -16.16
N PRO A 104 1.97 10.22 -17.22
CA PRO A 104 0.53 10.45 -17.05
C PRO A 104 -0.04 9.58 -15.93
N ASP A 105 -1.08 10.04 -15.23
CA ASP A 105 -1.64 9.33 -14.07
C ASP A 105 -3.17 9.16 -14.10
N ASN A 106 -3.79 9.28 -15.27
CA ASN A 106 -5.22 9.10 -15.45
C ASN A 106 -5.57 8.32 -16.74
N SER A 107 -6.79 7.81 -16.79
CA SER A 107 -7.38 7.12 -17.95
C SER A 107 -6.56 5.91 -18.39
N PHE A 108 -6.12 5.09 -17.44
CA PHE A 108 -5.39 3.86 -17.69
C PHE A 108 -6.31 2.67 -17.95
N ILE A 109 -5.74 1.64 -18.58
CA ILE A 109 -6.34 0.32 -18.73
C ILE A 109 -5.73 -0.57 -17.64
N LEU A 110 -6.57 -1.15 -16.80
CA LEU A 110 -6.17 -2.11 -15.78
C LEU A 110 -5.74 -3.41 -16.47
N LEU A 111 -4.53 -3.87 -16.16
CA LEU A 111 -4.00 -5.15 -16.65
C LEU A 111 -4.35 -6.30 -15.71
N GLY A 112 -4.47 -6.02 -14.41
CA GLY A 112 -4.82 -7.02 -13.40
C GLY A 112 -4.14 -6.79 -12.05
N PHE A 113 -4.39 -7.74 -11.15
CA PHE A 113 -3.90 -7.76 -9.78
C PHE A 113 -3.00 -8.98 -9.55
N VAL A 114 -1.99 -8.80 -8.69
CA VAL A 114 -1.10 -9.87 -8.23
C VAL A 114 -1.03 -9.84 -6.72
N GLY A 115 -1.35 -10.95 -6.08
CA GLY A 115 -1.18 -11.15 -4.64
C GLY A 115 0.23 -11.66 -4.33
N LEU A 116 1.01 -10.91 -3.57
CA LEU A 116 2.32 -11.32 -3.10
C LEU A 116 2.22 -11.74 -1.64
N LYS A 117 2.61 -12.97 -1.34
CA LYS A 117 2.71 -13.45 0.03
C LYS A 117 4.09 -13.10 0.58
N ASP A 118 4.09 -12.29 1.65
CA ASP A 118 5.30 -11.97 2.43
C ASP A 118 5.09 -12.54 3.84
N PRO A 119 5.34 -13.85 4.04
CA PRO A 119 5.04 -14.49 5.31
C PRO A 119 5.94 -13.96 6.41
N CYS A 120 5.43 -13.97 7.64
CA CYS A 120 6.24 -13.70 8.82
C CYS A 120 7.45 -14.64 8.86
N ARG A 121 8.61 -14.11 9.23
CA ARG A 121 9.80 -14.95 9.38
C ARG A 121 9.57 -16.04 10.42
N PRO A 122 10.19 -17.23 10.24
CA PRO A 122 10.15 -18.27 11.26
C PRO A 122 10.57 -17.71 12.64
N GLY A 123 9.79 -18.01 13.67
CA GLY A 123 10.06 -17.59 15.05
C GLY A 123 9.48 -16.24 15.46
N VAL A 124 8.95 -15.41 14.55
CA VAL A 124 8.34 -14.11 14.92
C VAL A 124 7.20 -14.27 15.91
N LYS A 125 6.30 -15.21 15.70
CA LYS A 125 5.18 -15.48 16.60
C LYS A 125 5.67 -15.81 18.02
N LYS A 126 6.68 -16.69 18.13
CA LYS A 126 7.28 -17.04 19.40
C LYS A 126 7.96 -15.82 20.06
N ALA A 127 8.71 -15.02 19.30
CA ALA A 127 9.35 -13.81 19.82
C ALA A 127 8.33 -12.78 20.32
N VAL A 128 7.19 -12.63 19.64
CA VAL A 128 6.08 -11.77 20.08
C VAL A 128 5.52 -12.29 21.41
N GLU A 129 5.24 -13.59 21.51
CA GLU A 129 4.78 -14.24 22.74
C GLU A 129 5.77 -14.07 23.91
N ASP A 130 7.07 -14.32 23.67
CA ASP A 130 8.11 -14.15 24.66
C ASP A 130 8.18 -12.69 25.17
N CYS A 131 8.07 -11.70 24.29
CA CYS A 131 8.03 -10.29 24.64
C CYS A 131 6.77 -9.94 25.45
N GLN A 132 5.59 -10.43 25.03
CA GLN A 132 4.35 -10.20 25.75
C GLN A 132 4.38 -10.84 27.15
N ASN A 133 4.92 -12.04 27.29
CA ASN A 133 5.09 -12.72 28.58
C ASN A 133 6.08 -11.96 29.49
N ALA A 134 7.04 -11.24 28.92
CA ALA A 134 7.94 -10.34 29.65
C ALA A 134 7.31 -8.96 29.96
N GLY A 135 6.02 -8.75 29.68
CA GLY A 135 5.31 -7.50 29.94
C GLY A 135 5.58 -6.39 28.90
N VAL A 136 6.18 -6.72 27.75
CA VAL A 136 6.45 -5.75 26.68
C VAL A 136 5.22 -5.64 25.77
N SER A 137 4.67 -4.43 25.61
CA SER A 137 3.59 -4.14 24.69
C SER A 137 4.12 -4.06 23.25
N ILE A 138 3.71 -5.01 22.42
CA ILE A 138 4.08 -5.04 21.00
C ILE A 138 3.07 -4.25 20.18
N LYS A 139 3.59 -3.37 19.30
CA LYS A 139 2.79 -2.60 18.35
C LYS A 139 3.35 -2.78 16.94
N MET A 140 2.49 -3.08 15.97
CA MET A 140 2.86 -3.18 14.57
C MET A 140 2.50 -1.89 13.84
N ILE A 141 3.47 -1.34 13.10
CA ILE A 141 3.28 -0.15 12.26
C ILE A 141 3.72 -0.50 10.86
N THR A 142 2.79 -0.45 9.91
CA THR A 142 3.03 -0.85 8.52
C THR A 142 2.43 0.14 7.53
N GLY A 143 3.03 0.22 6.34
CA GLY A 143 2.47 0.93 5.19
C GLY A 143 1.39 0.16 4.45
N ASP A 144 1.15 -1.10 4.80
CA ASP A 144 0.14 -1.96 4.18
C ASP A 144 -1.28 -1.51 4.53
N ASN A 145 -2.28 -1.99 3.76
CA ASN A 145 -3.67 -1.71 4.05
C ASN A 145 -4.13 -2.39 5.35
N VAL A 146 -5.29 -1.96 5.87
CA VAL A 146 -5.83 -2.43 7.16
C VAL A 146 -6.07 -3.95 7.18
N PHE A 147 -6.59 -4.52 6.09
CA PHE A 147 -6.90 -5.96 6.03
C PHE A 147 -5.62 -6.80 6.08
N THR A 148 -4.63 -6.47 5.26
CA THR A 148 -3.31 -7.14 5.29
C THR A 148 -2.64 -6.97 6.65
N ALA A 149 -2.68 -5.75 7.22
CA ALA A 149 -2.09 -5.46 8.52
C ALA A 149 -2.75 -6.29 9.64
N LYS A 150 -4.08 -6.37 9.67
CA LYS A 150 -4.83 -7.21 10.63
C LYS A 150 -4.47 -8.69 10.48
N ALA A 151 -4.44 -9.21 9.24
CA ALA A 151 -4.13 -10.61 8.98
C ALA A 151 -2.71 -10.97 9.46
N ILE A 152 -1.70 -10.16 9.13
CA ILE A 152 -0.32 -10.37 9.59
C ILE A 152 -0.22 -10.25 11.12
N ALA A 153 -0.86 -9.25 11.72
CA ALA A 153 -0.82 -9.06 13.18
C ALA A 153 -1.46 -10.24 13.93
N THR A 154 -2.51 -10.84 13.37
CA THR A 154 -3.14 -12.06 13.89
C THR A 154 -2.21 -13.27 13.73
N GLU A 155 -1.60 -13.44 12.57
CA GLU A 155 -0.63 -14.52 12.31
C GLU A 155 0.55 -14.45 13.27
N CYS A 156 1.05 -13.23 13.55
CA CYS A 156 2.15 -12.99 14.48
C CYS A 156 1.76 -13.04 15.97
N GLY A 157 0.47 -13.13 16.32
CA GLY A 157 0.00 -13.15 17.71
C GLY A 157 -0.04 -11.77 18.39
N ILE A 158 0.01 -10.67 17.62
CA ILE A 158 -0.17 -9.29 18.13
C ILE A 158 -1.65 -9.00 18.35
N LEU A 159 -2.50 -9.49 17.45
CA LEU A 159 -3.97 -9.51 17.58
C LEU A 159 -4.44 -10.94 17.82
N HIS A 160 -5.43 -11.11 18.69
CA HIS A 160 -6.02 -12.40 18.98
C HIS A 160 -7.40 -12.52 18.35
N PRO A 161 -7.70 -13.56 17.56
CA PRO A 161 -8.96 -13.70 16.83
C PRO A 161 -10.19 -13.85 17.72
N ASN A 162 -10.01 -14.30 18.98
CA ASN A 162 -11.10 -14.58 19.93
C ASN A 162 -11.30 -13.49 21.00
N GLN A 163 -10.48 -12.47 21.03
CA GLN A 163 -10.78 -11.26 21.79
C GLN A 163 -11.53 -10.35 20.83
N GLU A 164 -12.70 -9.83 21.25
CA GLU A 164 -13.31 -8.69 20.57
C GLU A 164 -12.17 -7.71 20.35
N VAL A 165 -11.90 -7.40 19.06
CA VAL A 165 -10.81 -6.46 18.73
C VAL A 165 -11.19 -5.19 19.46
N ASP A 166 -10.50 -4.90 20.57
CA ASP A 166 -10.78 -3.72 21.39
C ASP A 166 -10.99 -2.55 20.45
N GLU A 167 -12.15 -1.92 20.56
CA GLU A 167 -12.51 -0.79 19.72
C GLU A 167 -11.37 0.25 19.83
N GLY A 168 -10.63 0.46 18.72
CA GLY A 168 -9.43 1.30 18.70
C GLY A 168 -8.07 0.58 18.76
N ALA A 169 -8.02 -0.76 18.77
CA ALA A 169 -6.76 -1.51 18.69
C ALA A 169 -6.09 -1.40 17.31
N VAL A 170 -6.85 -1.10 16.27
CA VAL A 170 -6.37 -0.92 14.90
C VAL A 170 -6.75 0.46 14.41
N ILE A 171 -5.79 1.19 13.81
CA ILE A 171 -5.99 2.54 13.30
C ILE A 171 -5.22 2.73 12.00
N GLU A 172 -5.65 3.65 11.15
CA GLU A 172 -4.86 4.11 10.01
C GLU A 172 -3.97 5.30 10.38
N GLY A 173 -2.81 5.41 9.71
CA GLY A 173 -1.85 6.48 9.98
C GLY A 173 -2.46 7.88 9.77
N GLU A 174 -3.33 8.05 8.76
CA GLU A 174 -4.05 9.30 8.51
C GLU A 174 -5.00 9.67 9.65
N GLU A 175 -5.80 8.71 10.12
CA GLU A 175 -6.69 8.91 11.27
C GLU A 175 -5.87 9.31 12.49
N PHE A 176 -4.77 8.59 12.80
CA PHE A 176 -3.92 8.87 13.93
C PHE A 176 -3.32 10.28 13.91
N ARG A 177 -2.86 10.74 12.72
CA ARG A 177 -2.33 12.09 12.52
C ARG A 177 -3.34 13.18 12.79
N ASN A 178 -4.59 12.94 12.38
CA ASN A 178 -5.69 13.91 12.46
C ASN A 178 -6.37 13.98 13.82
N LEU A 179 -6.03 13.07 14.76
CA LEU A 179 -6.48 13.18 16.15
C LEU A 179 -5.90 14.40 16.83
N THR A 180 -6.65 15.01 17.77
CA THR A 180 -6.08 16.03 18.67
C THR A 180 -5.02 15.40 19.56
N ASP A 181 -4.14 16.23 20.12
CA ASP A 181 -3.06 15.72 20.99
C ASP A 181 -3.61 14.98 22.21
N GLU A 182 -4.72 15.47 22.81
CA GLU A 182 -5.36 14.85 23.97
C GLU A 182 -5.89 13.45 23.62
N VAL A 183 -6.69 13.34 22.55
CA VAL A 183 -7.28 12.05 22.11
C VAL A 183 -6.18 11.08 21.67
N ARG A 184 -5.14 11.58 21.00
CA ARG A 184 -3.99 10.75 20.59
C ARG A 184 -3.27 10.18 21.82
N MET A 185 -3.03 11.01 22.84
CA MET A 185 -2.40 10.57 24.09
C MET A 185 -3.24 9.57 24.84
N GLU A 186 -4.58 9.68 24.81
CA GLU A 186 -5.48 8.71 25.43
C GLU A 186 -5.46 7.35 24.69
N ARG A 187 -5.51 7.38 23.35
CA ARG A 187 -5.66 6.17 22.51
C ARG A 187 -4.36 5.41 22.27
N VAL A 188 -3.18 6.07 22.31
CA VAL A 188 -1.90 5.51 21.86
C VAL A 188 -1.51 4.17 22.52
N GLU A 189 -1.89 3.96 23.78
CA GLU A 189 -1.60 2.71 24.50
C GLU A 189 -2.46 1.55 24.01
N LYS A 190 -3.73 1.82 23.65
CA LYS A 190 -4.69 0.81 23.16
C LYS A 190 -4.36 0.36 21.75
N ILE A 191 -3.77 1.23 20.93
CA ILE A 191 -3.40 0.90 19.54
C ILE A 191 -2.36 -0.21 19.53
N ARG A 192 -2.66 -1.32 18.87
CA ARG A 192 -1.77 -2.45 18.62
C ARG A 192 -1.26 -2.49 17.18
N VAL A 193 -2.08 -2.02 16.23
CA VAL A 193 -1.75 -2.02 14.80
C VAL A 193 -2.04 -0.65 14.21
N MET A 194 -1.05 -0.08 13.52
CA MET A 194 -1.23 1.10 12.69
C MET A 194 -0.94 0.72 11.23
N ALA A 195 -1.99 0.75 10.42
CA ALA A 195 -1.96 0.48 8.99
C ALA A 195 -1.79 1.77 8.17
N ARG A 196 -1.48 1.68 6.89
CA ARG A 196 -1.35 2.85 5.98
C ARG A 196 -0.48 3.96 6.56
N SER A 197 0.49 3.60 7.38
CA SER A 197 1.34 4.56 8.08
C SER A 197 2.50 5.05 7.19
N SER A 198 2.90 6.28 7.44
CA SER A 198 4.11 6.89 6.93
C SER A 198 5.24 6.82 7.99
N PRO A 199 6.49 7.11 7.63
CA PRO A 199 7.57 7.27 8.60
C PRO A 199 7.28 8.33 9.67
N PHE A 200 6.54 9.38 9.30
CA PHE A 200 6.11 10.44 10.23
C PHE A 200 5.15 9.90 11.29
N ASP A 201 4.18 9.07 10.92
CA ASP A 201 3.23 8.49 11.87
C ASP A 201 3.92 7.59 12.89
N LYS A 202 4.92 6.84 12.43
CA LYS A 202 5.77 6.03 13.31
C LYS A 202 6.50 6.88 14.35
N LEU A 203 7.10 7.99 13.90
CA LEU A 203 7.77 8.93 14.78
C LEU A 203 6.79 9.53 15.79
N LEU A 204 5.61 9.95 15.33
CA LEU A 204 4.57 10.55 16.15
C LEU A 204 4.09 9.58 17.25
N MET A 205 3.86 8.31 16.93
CA MET A 205 3.51 7.28 17.91
C MET A 205 4.60 7.09 18.97
N VAL A 206 5.85 7.00 18.54
CA VAL A 206 6.99 6.88 19.47
C VAL A 206 7.06 8.08 20.42
N GLN A 207 6.86 9.29 19.90
CA GLN A 207 6.84 10.51 20.72
C GLN A 207 5.72 10.50 21.75
N CYS A 208 4.50 10.08 21.37
CA CYS A 208 3.37 9.96 22.28
C CYS A 208 3.63 8.95 23.41
N LEU A 209 4.15 7.77 23.06
CA LEU A 209 4.47 6.75 24.05
C LEU A 209 5.57 7.21 25.03
N ARG A 210 6.61 7.89 24.52
CA ARG A 210 7.67 8.46 25.36
C ARG A 210 7.14 9.56 26.28
N LYS A 211 6.24 10.43 25.82
CA LYS A 211 5.58 11.45 26.66
C LYS A 211 4.77 10.82 27.79
N LYS A 212 4.25 9.60 27.61
CA LYS A 212 3.58 8.81 28.64
C LYS A 212 4.54 8.09 29.58
N GLY A 213 5.85 8.22 29.39
CA GLY A 213 6.85 7.61 30.26
C GLY A 213 7.30 6.20 29.83
N HIS A 214 6.85 5.72 28.65
CA HIS A 214 7.29 4.40 28.17
C HIS A 214 8.69 4.44 27.58
N VAL A 215 9.45 3.37 27.80
CA VAL A 215 10.68 3.09 27.07
C VAL A 215 10.31 2.38 25.77
N VAL A 216 10.65 2.99 24.63
CA VAL A 216 10.24 2.51 23.32
C VAL A 216 11.43 2.04 22.53
N ALA A 217 11.42 0.77 22.13
CA ALA A 217 12.33 0.21 21.13
C ALA A 217 11.63 0.12 19.77
N VAL A 218 12.36 0.40 18.70
CA VAL A 218 11.86 0.33 17.34
C VAL A 218 12.76 -0.60 16.55
N THR A 219 12.17 -1.65 15.98
CA THR A 219 12.84 -2.52 15.00
C THR A 219 12.30 -2.22 13.62
N SER A 220 13.17 -2.14 12.63
CA SER A 220 12.78 -2.05 11.22
C SER A 220 13.64 -3.01 10.41
N ASP A 221 13.07 -3.56 9.34
CA ASP A 221 13.88 -4.30 8.38
C ASP A 221 14.75 -3.30 7.60
N SER A 222 16.05 -3.28 7.91
CA SER A 222 17.02 -2.39 7.27
C SER A 222 17.61 -2.98 5.99
N ARG A 223 17.02 -4.04 5.42
CA ARG A 223 17.42 -4.56 4.12
C ARG A 223 16.77 -3.72 3.03
N ARG A 224 17.48 -2.74 2.58
CA ARG A 224 17.34 -2.13 1.26
C ARG A 224 18.37 -2.73 0.31
#